data_99a9f2666887900492483971997d6609
#
_entry.id   99a9f2666887900492483971997d6609
#
_cell.length_a   1.000
_cell.length_b   1.000
_cell.length_c   1.000
_cell.angle_alpha   90.00
_cell.angle_beta   90.00
_cell.angle_gamma   90.00
#
_symmetry.space_group_name_H-M   'P 1'
#
loop_
_entity.id
_entity.type
_entity.pdbx_description
1 polymer ?
#
loop_
_entity_poly.entity_id
_entity_poly.type
_entity_poly.pdbx_seq_one_letter_code
_entity_poly.pdbx_strand_id
1 'polypeptide(L)'
;MTRQVLNCFSLLAVGLILFATPSFAQSGDSKRGESLYIGTASFSAGGAPCLACHGVAGHELGHAAGASYGPDLTAIYEDYGEEGVAGVLEDLSFESMDAIYAERPLTETERADLVAFFGVVSAGVAPSIGSDFAFHVVLVTAVFMLLIGILGWRRLQGVRQPLVENARNGKGETV
;
A
#
# COMPACT_ATOMS: atom_id res chain seq x y z
N MET A 1 -15.02 -64.12 1.29
CA MET A 1 -13.95 -63.34 0.58
C MET A 1 -14.38 -61.94 0.21
N THR A 2 -15.62 -61.60 -0.05
CA THR A 2 -16.11 -60.28 -0.49
C THR A 2 -16.06 -59.20 0.55
N ARG A 3 -16.25 -59.45 1.85
CA ARG A 3 -16.22 -58.44 2.91
C ARG A 3 -14.82 -57.89 3.22
N GLN A 4 -13.78 -58.72 3.12
CA GLN A 4 -12.41 -58.28 3.35
C GLN A 4 -11.87 -57.36 2.22
N VAL A 5 -12.26 -57.65 0.99
CA VAL A 5 -11.87 -56.83 -0.16
C VAL A 5 -12.53 -55.43 -0.07
N LEU A 6 -13.80 -55.38 0.35
CA LEU A 6 -14.51 -54.10 0.52
C LEU A 6 -13.90 -53.23 1.61
N ASN A 7 -13.42 -53.80 2.73
CA ASN A 7 -12.75 -53.05 3.81
C ASN A 7 -11.37 -52.53 3.38
N CYS A 8 -10.60 -53.29 2.59
CA CYS A 8 -9.32 -52.82 2.07
C CYS A 8 -9.49 -51.65 1.09
N PHE A 9 -10.51 -51.67 0.23
CA PHE A 9 -10.81 -50.59 -0.72
C PHE A 9 -11.27 -49.32 0.04
N SER A 10 -12.07 -49.48 1.11
CA SER A 10 -12.52 -48.35 1.94
C SER A 10 -11.37 -47.65 2.68
N LEU A 11 -10.41 -48.43 3.20
CA LEU A 11 -9.23 -47.88 3.90
C LEU A 11 -8.25 -47.22 2.94
N LEU A 12 -8.11 -47.71 1.69
CA LEU A 12 -7.30 -47.12 0.66
C LEU A 12 -7.89 -45.77 0.16
N ALA A 13 -9.22 -45.70 0.01
CA ALA A 13 -9.91 -44.49 -0.39
C ALA A 13 -9.82 -43.36 0.68
N VAL A 14 -9.94 -43.73 1.98
CA VAL A 14 -9.77 -42.77 3.09
C VAL A 14 -8.32 -42.28 3.20
N GLY A 15 -7.34 -43.17 2.97
CA GLY A 15 -5.91 -42.78 2.93
C GLY A 15 -5.57 -41.81 1.83
N LEU A 16 -6.19 -41.95 0.66
CA LEU A 16 -5.91 -41.05 -0.49
C LEU A 16 -6.48 -39.64 -0.31
N ILE A 17 -7.59 -39.51 0.44
CA ILE A 17 -8.23 -38.22 0.73
C ILE A 17 -7.41 -37.40 1.75
N LEU A 18 -6.67 -38.05 2.66
CA LEU A 18 -5.86 -37.41 3.68
C LEU A 18 -4.55 -36.81 3.14
N PHE A 19 -4.11 -37.19 1.95
CA PHE A 19 -2.91 -36.62 1.31
C PHE A 19 -3.20 -35.47 0.32
N ALA A 20 -4.45 -35.16 0.06
CA ALA A 20 -4.82 -33.95 -0.66
C ALA A 20 -4.79 -32.74 0.29
N THR A 21 -3.61 -32.38 0.80
CA THR A 21 -3.42 -31.05 1.37
C THR A 21 -3.56 -30.07 0.20
N PRO A 22 -4.54 -29.14 0.21
CA PRO A 22 -4.51 -28.06 -0.75
C PRO A 22 -3.19 -27.31 -0.50
N SER A 23 -2.27 -27.35 -1.45
CA SER A 23 -1.23 -26.35 -1.54
C SER A 23 -1.96 -25.04 -1.78
N PHE A 24 -2.20 -24.27 -0.70
CA PHE A 24 -2.50 -22.86 -0.84
C PHE A 24 -1.24 -22.26 -1.46
N ALA A 25 -1.23 -22.10 -2.76
CA ALA A 25 -0.36 -21.15 -3.39
C ALA A 25 -0.68 -19.83 -2.66
N GLN A 26 0.28 -19.32 -1.92
CA GLN A 26 0.12 -18.10 -1.13
C GLN A 26 -0.01 -16.96 -2.14
N SER A 27 -1.25 -16.64 -2.53
CA SER A 27 -1.51 -15.48 -3.35
C SER A 27 -1.12 -14.26 -2.52
N GLY A 28 -0.07 -13.54 -2.95
CA GLY A 28 0.40 -12.34 -2.26
C GLY A 28 -0.66 -11.25 -2.20
N ASP A 29 -0.55 -10.39 -1.23
CA ASP A 29 -1.38 -9.18 -1.09
C ASP A 29 -0.73 -8.03 -1.87
N SER A 30 -1.33 -7.63 -2.99
CA SER A 30 -0.82 -6.56 -3.84
C SER A 30 -0.75 -5.19 -3.14
N LYS A 31 -1.64 -4.90 -2.19
CA LYS A 31 -1.59 -3.65 -1.41
C LYS A 31 -0.45 -3.64 -0.42
N ARG A 32 -0.16 -4.79 0.19
CA ARG A 32 1.01 -4.94 1.04
C ARG A 32 2.29 -4.85 0.21
N GLY A 33 2.32 -5.49 -0.96
CA GLY A 33 3.41 -5.37 -1.92
C GLY A 33 3.68 -3.94 -2.35
N GLU A 34 2.63 -3.17 -2.65
CA GLU A 34 2.71 -1.73 -2.90
C GLU A 34 3.35 -0.99 -1.72
N SER A 35 2.88 -1.26 -0.50
CA SER A 35 3.40 -0.62 0.72
C SER A 35 4.88 -0.92 0.97
N LEU A 36 5.33 -2.14 0.69
CA LEU A 36 6.73 -2.54 0.73
C LEU A 36 7.54 -1.86 -0.37
N TYR A 37 7.00 -1.81 -1.59
CA TYR A 37 7.65 -1.18 -2.74
C TYR A 37 7.94 0.30 -2.51
N ILE A 38 6.95 1.06 -2.01
CA ILE A 38 7.07 2.51 -1.76
C ILE A 38 7.73 2.84 -0.41
N GLY A 39 7.85 1.87 0.50
CA GLY A 39 8.47 2.03 1.81
C GLY A 39 7.56 2.56 2.92
N THR A 40 6.24 2.53 2.74
CA THR A 40 5.28 2.80 3.82
C THR A 40 5.20 1.64 4.80
N ALA A 41 5.55 0.42 4.35
CA ALA A 41 5.86 -0.72 5.20
C ALA A 41 7.33 -1.08 5.02
N SER A 42 8.00 -1.45 6.13
CA SER A 42 9.39 -1.89 6.10
C SER A 42 9.48 -3.39 5.84
N PHE A 43 10.53 -3.83 5.14
CA PHE A 43 10.90 -5.24 5.05
C PHE A 43 11.30 -5.79 6.42
N SER A 44 10.99 -7.05 6.69
CA SER A 44 11.23 -7.71 7.98
C SER A 44 12.71 -7.78 8.36
N ALA A 45 13.57 -8.01 7.37
CA ALA A 45 15.03 -8.00 7.55
C ALA A 45 15.66 -6.60 7.40
N GLY A 46 14.85 -5.58 7.11
CA GLY A 46 15.31 -4.25 6.74
C GLY A 46 15.74 -4.17 5.28
N GLY A 47 16.30 -3.05 4.89
CA GLY A 47 16.68 -2.74 3.51
C GLY A 47 15.95 -1.48 3.00
N ALA A 48 16.39 -0.98 1.85
CA ALA A 48 15.77 0.16 1.21
C ALA A 48 14.47 -0.28 0.49
N PRO A 49 13.43 0.57 0.39
CA PRO A 49 12.30 0.27 -0.47
C PRO A 49 12.70 0.30 -1.94
N CYS A 50 12.04 -0.50 -2.77
CA CYS A 50 12.37 -0.60 -4.20
C CYS A 50 12.25 0.75 -4.92
N LEU A 51 11.28 1.59 -4.52
CA LEU A 51 11.05 2.94 -5.04
C LEU A 51 12.25 3.87 -4.84
N ALA A 52 13.16 3.59 -3.91
CA ALA A 52 14.37 4.39 -3.72
C ALA A 52 15.26 4.40 -4.97
N CYS A 53 15.23 3.33 -5.77
CA CYS A 53 16.06 3.15 -6.96
C CYS A 53 15.24 2.91 -8.23
N HIS A 54 14.07 2.29 -8.14
CA HIS A 54 13.26 1.87 -9.28
C HIS A 54 11.96 2.65 -9.36
N GLY A 55 11.66 3.20 -10.53
CA GLY A 55 10.36 3.81 -10.82
C GLY A 55 9.37 2.81 -11.42
N VAL A 56 8.09 3.16 -11.32
CA VAL A 56 6.98 2.56 -12.06
C VAL A 56 6.28 3.72 -12.78
N ALA A 57 6.83 4.12 -13.96
CA ALA A 57 6.45 5.35 -14.64
C ALA A 57 4.98 5.38 -15.09
N GLY A 58 4.44 4.20 -15.47
CA GLY A 58 3.03 4.08 -15.84
C GLY A 58 2.04 4.40 -14.71
N HIS A 59 2.53 4.48 -13.47
CA HIS A 59 1.73 4.72 -12.27
C HIS A 59 2.21 5.93 -11.45
N GLU A 60 3.00 6.80 -12.07
CA GLU A 60 3.54 8.03 -11.45
C GLU A 60 4.40 7.78 -10.18
N LEU A 61 4.82 6.53 -9.94
CA LEU A 61 5.68 6.17 -8.84
C LEU A 61 7.16 6.31 -9.22
N GLY A 62 7.86 7.17 -8.55
CA GLY A 62 9.31 7.31 -8.64
C GLY A 62 9.84 8.30 -9.68
N HIS A 63 9.16 8.56 -10.77
CA HIS A 63 9.67 9.47 -11.82
C HIS A 63 9.79 10.93 -11.36
N ALA A 64 8.82 11.40 -10.58
CA ALA A 64 8.85 12.73 -9.98
C ALA A 64 9.78 12.81 -8.76
N ALA A 65 10.16 11.68 -8.15
CA ALA A 65 11.02 11.60 -6.98
C ALA A 65 12.49 11.36 -7.31
N GLY A 66 12.88 11.28 -8.60
CA GLY A 66 14.27 11.06 -9.01
C GLY A 66 14.76 9.62 -8.85
N ALA A 67 13.88 8.65 -8.64
CA ALA A 67 14.21 7.23 -8.60
C ALA A 67 14.56 6.74 -10.01
N SER A 68 15.80 6.92 -10.43
CA SER A 68 16.30 6.56 -11.76
C SER A 68 17.66 5.83 -11.70
N TYR A 69 18.01 5.29 -10.53
CA TYR A 69 19.26 4.50 -10.39
C TYR A 69 19.11 3.10 -10.99
N GLY A 70 17.91 2.52 -10.93
CA GLY A 70 17.56 1.25 -11.52
C GLY A 70 16.64 1.40 -12.73
N PRO A 71 16.41 0.32 -13.49
CA PRO A 71 15.43 0.32 -14.58
C PRO A 71 14.02 0.54 -14.06
N ASP A 72 13.14 1.03 -14.95
CA ASP A 72 11.70 1.10 -14.71
C ASP A 72 11.12 -0.32 -14.63
N LEU A 73 10.29 -0.57 -13.62
CA LEU A 73 9.71 -1.89 -13.36
C LEU A 73 8.25 -2.03 -13.78
N THR A 74 7.72 -1.07 -14.55
CA THR A 74 6.31 -1.08 -15.00
C THR A 74 5.96 -2.36 -15.76
N ALA A 75 6.83 -2.82 -16.66
CA ALA A 75 6.60 -3.97 -17.51
C ALA A 75 7.22 -5.28 -16.98
N ILE A 76 7.85 -5.29 -15.81
CA ILE A 76 8.62 -6.44 -15.33
C ILE A 76 7.80 -7.74 -15.26
N TYR A 77 6.54 -7.64 -14.86
CA TYR A 77 5.66 -8.80 -14.77
C TYR A 77 5.18 -9.28 -16.15
N GLU A 78 5.01 -8.37 -17.11
CA GLU A 78 4.68 -8.69 -18.50
C GLU A 78 5.86 -9.37 -19.20
N ASP A 79 7.09 -8.89 -18.94
CA ASP A 79 8.30 -9.38 -19.59
C ASP A 79 8.75 -10.74 -19.05
N TYR A 80 8.64 -10.97 -17.75
CA TYR A 80 9.20 -12.16 -17.08
C TYR A 80 8.16 -13.13 -16.53
N GLY A 81 6.91 -12.70 -16.41
CA GLY A 81 5.83 -13.48 -15.77
C GLY A 81 6.01 -13.64 -14.27
N GLU A 82 5.04 -14.29 -13.63
CA GLU A 82 5.01 -14.49 -12.18
C GLU A 82 6.26 -15.23 -11.66
N GLU A 83 6.61 -16.36 -12.32
CA GLU A 83 7.77 -17.17 -11.91
C GLU A 83 9.09 -16.45 -12.11
N GLY A 84 9.23 -15.68 -13.19
CA GLY A 84 10.43 -14.91 -13.46
C GLY A 84 10.63 -13.79 -12.45
N VAL A 85 9.58 -13.04 -12.12
CA VAL A 85 9.65 -12.00 -11.07
C VAL A 85 9.93 -12.62 -9.70
N ALA A 86 9.30 -13.74 -9.36
CA ALA A 86 9.56 -14.46 -8.12
C ALA A 86 11.03 -14.90 -8.01
N GLY A 87 11.60 -15.43 -9.10
CA GLY A 87 13.00 -15.83 -9.16
C GLY A 87 13.97 -14.66 -8.99
N VAL A 88 13.70 -13.51 -9.62
CA VAL A 88 14.49 -12.29 -9.43
C VAL A 88 14.44 -11.80 -7.98
N LEU A 89 13.26 -11.85 -7.34
CA LEU A 89 13.12 -11.44 -5.94
C LEU A 89 13.72 -12.43 -4.94
N GLU A 90 13.93 -13.68 -5.34
CA GLU A 90 14.63 -14.68 -4.52
C GLU A 90 16.12 -14.45 -4.46
N ASP A 91 16.71 -14.02 -5.58
CA ASP A 91 18.15 -13.78 -5.71
C ASP A 91 18.40 -12.37 -6.29
N LEU A 92 18.52 -11.39 -5.40
CA LEU A 92 18.80 -10.00 -5.72
C LEU A 92 20.32 -9.73 -5.88
N SER A 93 21.08 -10.69 -6.42
CA SER A 93 22.54 -10.65 -6.60
C SER A 93 23.02 -9.68 -7.70
N PHE A 94 22.29 -8.60 -7.95
CA PHE A 94 22.74 -7.52 -8.84
C PHE A 94 23.70 -6.60 -8.08
N GLU A 95 24.78 -6.19 -8.70
CA GLU A 95 25.89 -5.46 -8.07
C GLU A 95 25.44 -4.32 -7.14
N SER A 96 24.45 -3.53 -7.54
CA SER A 96 23.92 -2.43 -6.72
C SER A 96 22.93 -2.88 -5.64
N MET A 97 22.22 -3.98 -5.85
CA MET A 97 21.19 -4.50 -4.94
C MET A 97 21.79 -5.45 -3.92
N ASP A 98 22.83 -6.20 -4.29
CA ASP A 98 23.55 -7.13 -3.42
C ASP A 98 24.06 -6.42 -2.15
N ALA A 99 24.65 -5.25 -2.29
CA ALA A 99 25.09 -4.44 -1.16
C ALA A 99 23.98 -4.10 -0.14
N ILE A 100 22.71 -4.13 -0.56
CA ILE A 100 21.56 -3.81 0.27
C ILE A 100 20.92 -5.06 0.84
N TYR A 101 20.78 -6.12 0.02
CA TYR A 101 19.93 -7.27 0.32
C TYR A 101 20.69 -8.56 0.63
N ALA A 102 22.01 -8.67 0.39
CA ALA A 102 22.78 -9.90 0.64
C ALA A 102 22.62 -10.43 2.09
N GLU A 103 22.63 -9.53 3.07
CA GLU A 103 22.41 -9.88 4.49
C GLU A 103 20.97 -9.62 4.97
N ARG A 104 20.08 -9.20 4.07
CA ARG A 104 18.69 -8.82 4.36
C ARG A 104 17.74 -9.40 3.32
N PRO A 105 17.69 -10.74 3.20
CA PRO A 105 16.87 -11.39 2.19
C PRO A 105 15.38 -11.10 2.44
N LEU A 106 14.65 -11.01 1.35
CA LEU A 106 13.19 -10.90 1.40
C LEU A 106 12.59 -12.21 1.88
N THR A 107 11.61 -12.15 2.76
CA THR A 107 10.83 -13.32 3.16
C THR A 107 9.96 -13.82 2.00
N GLU A 108 9.57 -15.08 2.04
CA GLU A 108 8.67 -15.66 1.03
C GLU A 108 7.35 -14.88 0.90
N THR A 109 6.79 -14.45 2.01
CA THR A 109 5.57 -13.64 2.02
C THR A 109 5.78 -12.28 1.36
N GLU A 110 6.87 -11.59 1.65
CA GLU A 110 7.19 -10.29 1.04
C GLU A 110 7.42 -10.42 -0.46
N ARG A 111 8.06 -11.51 -0.92
CA ARG A 111 8.22 -11.81 -2.35
C ARG A 111 6.87 -12.03 -3.03
N ALA A 112 6.00 -12.85 -2.41
CA ALA A 112 4.66 -13.10 -2.94
C ALA A 112 3.84 -11.80 -3.03
N ASP A 113 3.90 -10.94 -2.03
CA ASP A 113 3.21 -9.65 -2.00
C ASP A 113 3.73 -8.71 -3.11
N LEU A 114 5.05 -8.65 -3.31
CA LEU A 114 5.67 -7.86 -4.39
C LEU A 114 5.30 -8.40 -5.78
N VAL A 115 5.29 -9.73 -5.98
CA VAL A 115 4.86 -10.35 -7.24
C VAL A 115 3.42 -9.99 -7.55
N ALA A 116 2.52 -10.06 -6.54
CA ALA A 116 1.13 -9.67 -6.70
C ALA A 116 0.98 -8.17 -7.04
N PHE A 117 1.81 -7.32 -6.45
CA PHE A 117 1.84 -5.89 -6.77
C PHE A 117 2.27 -5.65 -8.22
N PHE A 118 3.35 -6.26 -8.69
CA PHE A 118 3.80 -6.11 -10.08
C PHE A 118 2.77 -6.64 -11.09
N GLY A 119 2.03 -7.70 -10.74
CA GLY A 119 0.92 -8.18 -11.55
C GLY A 119 -0.20 -7.14 -11.72
N VAL A 120 -0.54 -6.41 -10.65
CA VAL A 120 -1.52 -5.31 -10.68
C VAL A 120 -1.00 -4.13 -11.50
N VAL A 121 0.28 -3.79 -11.33
CA VAL A 121 0.95 -2.71 -12.09
C VAL A 121 0.91 -3.00 -13.59
N SER A 122 1.31 -4.21 -14.01
CA SER A 122 1.29 -4.59 -15.44
C SER A 122 -0.11 -4.64 -16.03
N ALA A 123 -1.13 -4.93 -15.22
CA ALA A 123 -2.52 -4.88 -15.66
C ALA A 123 -3.06 -3.45 -15.85
N GLY A 124 -2.25 -2.41 -15.62
CA GLY A 124 -2.63 -1.02 -15.76
C GLY A 124 -3.57 -0.51 -14.66
N VAL A 125 -3.67 -1.23 -13.54
CA VAL A 125 -4.42 -0.79 -12.38
C VAL A 125 -3.53 0.17 -11.59
N ALA A 126 -3.88 1.45 -11.60
CA ALA A 126 -3.11 2.47 -10.88
C ALA A 126 -3.04 2.14 -9.38
N PRO A 127 -1.85 2.24 -8.76
CA PRO A 127 -1.69 2.05 -7.32
C PRO A 127 -2.60 2.99 -6.53
N SER A 128 -3.16 2.50 -5.42
CA SER A 128 -4.19 3.21 -4.64
C SER A 128 -3.66 4.36 -3.77
N ILE A 129 -2.37 4.68 -3.83
CA ILE A 129 -1.71 5.70 -2.97
C ILE A 129 -2.42 7.05 -3.03
N GLY A 130 -2.91 7.46 -4.22
CA GLY A 130 -3.53 8.76 -4.39
C GLY A 130 -4.88 8.91 -3.67
N SER A 131 -5.67 7.85 -3.57
CA SER A 131 -7.01 7.92 -2.97
C SER A 131 -6.97 8.02 -1.45
N ASP A 132 -6.12 7.24 -0.79
CA ASP A 132 -6.00 7.23 0.66
C ASP A 132 -5.34 8.51 1.17
N PHE A 133 -4.30 8.98 0.49
CA PHE A 133 -3.65 10.26 0.79
C PHE A 133 -4.61 11.44 0.56
N ALA A 134 -5.29 11.48 -0.59
CA ALA A 134 -6.26 12.52 -0.90
C ALA A 134 -7.40 12.55 0.14
N PHE A 135 -7.93 11.39 0.53
CA PHE A 135 -8.96 11.30 1.57
C PHE A 135 -8.49 11.88 2.91
N HIS A 136 -7.28 11.54 3.36
CA HIS A 136 -6.72 12.06 4.60
C HIS A 136 -6.47 13.57 4.54
N VAL A 137 -5.95 14.08 3.43
CA VAL A 137 -5.76 15.53 3.22
C VAL A 137 -7.09 16.28 3.26
N VAL A 138 -8.11 15.78 2.55
CA VAL A 138 -9.45 16.39 2.55
C VAL A 138 -10.06 16.34 3.96
N LEU A 139 -9.95 15.22 4.66
CA LEU A 139 -10.48 15.06 6.01
C LEU A 139 -9.81 16.04 6.99
N VAL A 140 -8.48 16.10 7.01
CA VAL A 140 -7.72 16.99 7.88
C VAL A 140 -8.05 18.46 7.57
N THR A 141 -8.14 18.81 6.28
CA THR A 141 -8.49 20.17 5.85
C THR A 141 -9.92 20.53 6.27
N ALA A 142 -10.88 19.62 6.13
CA ALA A 142 -12.25 19.83 6.55
C ALA A 142 -12.37 20.03 8.07
N VAL A 143 -11.69 19.20 8.86
CA VAL A 143 -11.64 19.34 10.32
C VAL A 143 -11.02 20.68 10.72
N PHE A 144 -9.93 21.09 10.08
CA PHE A 144 -9.25 22.35 10.35
C PHE A 144 -10.14 23.54 10.01
N MET A 145 -10.82 23.54 8.87
CA MET A 145 -11.78 24.56 8.48
C MET A 145 -12.97 24.66 9.45
N LEU A 146 -13.45 23.51 9.92
CA LEU A 146 -14.55 23.46 10.90
C LEU A 146 -14.11 24.05 12.25
N LEU A 147 -12.89 23.76 12.71
CA LEU A 147 -12.32 24.35 13.93
C LEU A 147 -12.16 25.87 13.80
N ILE A 148 -11.64 26.37 12.68
CA ILE A 148 -11.52 27.81 12.40
C ILE A 148 -12.91 28.45 12.38
N GLY A 149 -13.89 27.82 11.77
CA GLY A 149 -15.28 28.30 11.72
C GLY A 149 -15.90 28.43 13.12
N ILE A 150 -15.73 27.43 13.99
CA ILE A 150 -16.24 27.44 15.37
C ILE A 150 -15.54 28.51 16.20
N LEU A 151 -14.21 28.60 16.13
CA LEU A 151 -13.43 29.60 16.86
C LEU A 151 -13.72 31.02 16.36
N GLY A 152 -13.83 31.18 15.04
CA GLY A 152 -14.17 32.46 14.41
C GLY A 152 -15.57 32.92 14.77
N TRP A 153 -16.55 32.03 14.79
CA TRP A 153 -17.93 32.36 15.16
C TRP A 153 -18.03 32.83 16.60
N ARG A 154 -17.39 32.16 17.54
CA ARG A 154 -17.33 32.60 18.94
C ARG A 154 -16.67 33.97 19.11
N ARG A 155 -15.60 34.25 18.37
CA ARG A 155 -14.91 35.52 18.42
C ARG A 155 -15.71 36.67 17.80
N LEU A 156 -16.43 36.40 16.69
CA LEU A 156 -17.25 37.40 16.00
C LEU A 156 -18.51 37.78 16.80
N GLN A 157 -19.11 36.85 17.53
CA GLN A 157 -20.24 37.18 18.43
C GLN A 157 -19.85 38.05 19.59
N GLY A 158 -18.63 37.86 20.15
CA GLY A 158 -18.15 38.72 21.28
C GLY A 158 -17.73 40.14 20.88
N VAL A 159 -17.38 40.37 19.60
CA VAL A 159 -16.90 41.68 19.13
C VAL A 159 -18.01 42.52 18.49
N ARG A 160 -18.96 41.88 17.79
CA ARG A 160 -20.02 42.61 17.09
C ARG A 160 -21.11 43.22 18.00
N GLN A 161 -21.45 42.52 19.08
CA GLN A 161 -22.50 43.00 19.99
C GLN A 161 -22.13 44.32 20.68
N PRO A 162 -20.96 44.48 21.31
CA PRO A 162 -20.62 45.75 21.97
C PRO A 162 -20.43 46.91 20.98
N LEU A 163 -19.97 46.65 19.73
CA LEU A 163 -19.83 47.70 18.72
C LEU A 163 -21.17 48.23 18.21
N VAL A 164 -22.14 47.33 18.02
CA VAL A 164 -23.50 47.73 17.63
C VAL A 164 -24.23 48.44 18.74
N GLU A 165 -24.03 48.00 19.98
CA GLU A 165 -24.66 48.62 21.14
C GLU A 165 -24.07 50.03 21.44
N ASN A 166 -22.77 50.20 21.32
CA ASN A 166 -22.10 51.51 21.44
C ASN A 166 -22.51 52.44 20.27
N ALA A 167 -22.67 51.98 19.07
CA ALA A 167 -23.18 52.78 17.94
C ALA A 167 -24.64 53.15 18.10
N ARG A 168 -25.43 52.35 18.79
CA ARG A 168 -26.86 52.62 19.07
C ARG A 168 -27.04 53.62 20.21
N ASN A 169 -26.21 53.48 21.25
CA ASN A 169 -26.24 54.37 22.41
C ASN A 169 -25.59 55.73 22.14
N GLY A 170 -24.53 55.82 21.30
CA GLY A 170 -23.91 57.07 20.88
C GLY A 170 -24.76 57.94 19.96
N LYS A 171 -25.85 57.44 19.40
CA LYS A 171 -26.80 58.24 18.61
C LYS A 171 -27.85 58.98 19.43
N GLY A 172 -27.88 58.77 20.74
CA GLY A 172 -28.80 59.40 21.66
C GLY A 172 -28.31 60.69 22.34
N GLU A 173 -27.05 61.11 22.08
CA GLU A 173 -26.43 62.24 22.81
C GLU A 173 -26.01 63.41 21.91
N THR A 174 -26.76 63.66 20.85
CA THR A 174 -26.62 64.86 20.04
C THR A 174 -27.98 65.59 19.96
N VAL A 175 -28.30 66.31 21.01
CA VAL A 175 -29.19 67.49 20.98
C VAL A 175 -28.55 68.56 21.88
#